data_985687f395518d9b3834561d1af7869e
#
_entry.id   985687f395518d9b3834561d1af7869e
#
_cell.length_a   1.000
_cell.length_b   1.000
_cell.length_c   1.000
_cell.angle_alpha   90.00
_cell.angle_beta   90.00
_cell.angle_gamma   90.00
#
_symmetry.space_group_name_H-M   'P 1'
#
loop_
_entity.id
_entity.type
_entity.pdbx_description
1 polymer ?
#
loop_
_entity_poly.entity_id
_entity_poly.type
_entity_poly.pdbx_seq_one_letter_code
_entity_poly.pdbx_strand_id
1 'polypeptide(L)'
;MLTVDLINNNIPRLKLLDSVAKALQLINDYRITHLPVVSEEKFLGLISEEDLLDAEDDKLNIEVLQKHFIQAAVKDNGHFLTAVNASIQFETSVVPVINEDGEFMGVITMNDLLKSLGNFAGANEIGGIIVLEMERIQFAI
;
A
#
# COMPACT_ATOMS: atom_id res chain seq x y z
N MET A 1 -2.20 5.68 -17.67
CA MET A 1 -1.11 5.58 -16.69
C MET A 1 -1.17 4.21 -16.04
N LEU A 2 -0.10 3.45 -16.14
CA LEU A 2 -0.03 2.11 -15.57
C LEU A 2 0.46 2.14 -14.13
N THR A 3 0.12 1.13 -13.35
CA THR A 3 0.55 1.04 -11.94
C THR A 3 2.07 1.04 -11.82
N VAL A 4 2.79 0.37 -12.73
CA VAL A 4 4.26 0.33 -12.71
C VAL A 4 4.89 1.73 -12.79
N ASP A 5 4.24 2.67 -13.47
CA ASP A 5 4.75 4.03 -13.66
C ASP A 5 4.67 4.89 -12.38
N LEU A 6 3.95 4.41 -11.38
CA LEU A 6 3.65 5.16 -10.15
C LEU A 6 4.38 4.63 -8.92
N ILE A 7 5.23 3.63 -9.10
CA ILE A 7 5.92 2.99 -7.98
C ILE A 7 6.85 3.97 -7.26
N ASN A 8 6.73 4.00 -5.93
CA ASN A 8 7.62 4.72 -5.03
C ASN A 8 8.55 3.71 -4.35
N ASN A 9 9.84 3.78 -4.63
CA ASN A 9 10.83 2.85 -4.08
C ASN A 9 11.37 3.29 -2.71
N ASN A 10 10.89 4.42 -2.18
CA ASN A 10 11.37 4.95 -0.90
C ASN A 10 10.63 4.39 0.31
N ILE A 11 9.52 3.70 0.10
CA ILE A 11 8.77 3.07 1.20
C ILE A 11 9.47 1.77 1.59
N PRO A 12 9.82 1.60 2.86
CA PRO A 12 10.51 0.40 3.30
C PRO A 12 9.60 -0.82 3.29
N ARG A 13 10.19 -1.98 3.12
CA ARG A 13 9.50 -3.27 3.25
C ARG A 13 9.98 -3.98 4.51
N LEU A 14 9.11 -4.78 5.09
CA LEU A 14 9.41 -5.58 6.27
C LEU A 14 9.79 -7.00 5.87
N LYS A 15 10.63 -7.61 6.68
CA LYS A 15 10.93 -9.05 6.63
C LYS A 15 10.18 -9.75 7.75
N LEU A 16 9.93 -11.04 7.60
CA LEU A 16 9.22 -11.81 8.61
C LEU A 16 9.89 -11.77 9.99
N LEU A 17 11.22 -11.68 10.03
CA LEU A 17 11.97 -11.64 11.28
C LEU A 17 12.17 -10.23 11.85
N ASP A 18 11.66 -9.21 11.19
CA ASP A 18 11.66 -7.86 11.76
C ASP A 18 10.68 -7.81 12.92
N SER A 19 10.99 -6.96 13.92
CA SER A 19 10.16 -6.84 15.12
C SER A 19 8.95 -5.93 14.88
N VAL A 20 7.93 -6.13 15.69
CA VAL A 20 6.76 -5.25 15.75
C VAL A 20 7.20 -3.82 16.07
N ALA A 21 8.15 -3.65 16.99
CA ALA A 21 8.68 -2.32 17.36
C ALA A 21 9.30 -1.61 16.16
N LYS A 22 10.10 -2.33 15.36
CA LYS A 22 10.69 -1.76 14.15
C LYS A 22 9.62 -1.32 13.15
N ALA A 23 8.61 -2.15 12.95
CA ALA A 23 7.52 -1.84 12.04
C ALA A 23 6.76 -0.58 12.47
N LEU A 24 6.44 -0.46 13.75
CA LEU A 24 5.76 0.72 14.29
C LEU A 24 6.59 1.99 14.12
N GLN A 25 7.89 1.89 14.31
CA GLN A 25 8.79 3.03 14.11
C GLN A 25 8.77 3.48 12.65
N LEU A 26 8.83 2.54 11.71
CA LEU A 26 8.79 2.86 10.26
C LEU A 26 7.46 3.47 9.85
N ILE A 27 6.35 2.97 10.36
CA ILE A 27 5.03 3.54 10.12
C ILE A 27 4.97 5.01 10.57
N ASN A 28 5.50 5.28 11.76
CA ASN A 28 5.54 6.65 12.29
C ASN A 28 6.47 7.54 11.46
N ASP A 29 7.66 7.05 11.11
CA ASP A 29 8.66 7.83 10.39
C ASP A 29 8.19 8.20 8.97
N TYR A 30 7.49 7.29 8.30
CA TYR A 30 7.03 7.49 6.93
C TYR A 30 5.59 8.00 6.84
N ARG A 31 4.90 8.12 7.98
CA ARG A 31 3.51 8.62 8.07
C ARG A 31 2.56 7.83 7.16
N ILE A 32 2.64 6.53 7.26
CA ILE A 32 1.81 5.60 6.50
C ILE A 32 0.99 4.74 7.44
N THR A 33 -0.01 4.03 6.92
CA THR A 33 -0.90 3.19 7.73
C THR A 33 -0.51 1.72 7.68
N HIS A 34 0.22 1.32 6.66
CA HIS A 34 0.54 -0.09 6.38
C HIS A 34 1.95 -0.20 5.83
N LEU A 35 2.55 -1.37 6.01
CA LEU A 35 3.85 -1.70 5.43
C LEU A 35 3.76 -3.02 4.69
N PRO A 36 4.44 -3.15 3.53
CA PRO A 36 4.52 -4.42 2.83
C PRO A 36 5.50 -5.36 3.51
N VAL A 37 5.12 -6.64 3.59
CA VAL A 37 5.97 -7.71 4.10
C VAL A 37 6.39 -8.57 2.91
N VAL A 38 7.70 -8.77 2.74
CA VAL A 38 8.28 -9.45 1.58
C VAL A 38 9.27 -10.51 2.06
N SER A 39 9.23 -11.70 1.46
CA SER A 39 10.19 -12.76 1.72
C SER A 39 10.66 -13.32 0.39
N GLU A 40 11.98 -13.37 0.20
CA GLU A 40 12.58 -13.89 -1.03
C GLU A 40 11.96 -13.29 -2.29
N GLU A 41 11.79 -11.97 -2.29
CA GLU A 41 11.18 -11.16 -3.35
C GLU A 41 9.67 -11.36 -3.52
N LYS A 42 9.06 -12.32 -2.82
CA LYS A 42 7.61 -12.55 -2.89
C LYS A 42 6.87 -11.64 -1.91
N PHE A 43 5.79 -11.05 -2.39
CA PHE A 43 4.90 -10.26 -1.54
C PHE A 43 4.06 -11.21 -0.68
N LEU A 44 4.11 -11.01 0.64
CA LEU A 44 3.35 -11.83 1.59
C LEU A 44 2.06 -11.15 2.05
N GLY A 45 2.01 -9.85 2.02
CA GLY A 45 0.84 -9.09 2.45
C GLY A 45 1.23 -7.75 3.06
N LEU A 46 0.23 -6.92 3.34
CA LEU A 46 0.40 -5.70 4.12
C LEU A 46 0.11 -5.98 5.59
N ILE A 47 0.84 -5.33 6.47
CA ILE A 47 0.53 -5.31 7.89
C ILE A 47 0.08 -3.90 8.30
N SER A 48 -1.03 -3.80 9.02
CA SER A 48 -1.57 -2.51 9.45
C SER A 48 -0.98 -2.06 10.77
N GLU A 49 -0.95 -0.74 10.98
CA GLU A 49 -0.58 -0.16 12.27
C GLU A 49 -1.48 -0.71 13.38
N GLU A 50 -2.77 -0.85 13.11
CA GLU A 50 -3.73 -1.36 14.09
C GLU A 50 -3.34 -2.76 14.58
N ASP A 51 -3.02 -3.68 13.66
CA ASP A 51 -2.61 -5.03 14.05
C ASP A 51 -1.28 -5.04 14.79
N LEU A 52 -0.37 -4.15 14.42
CA LEU A 52 0.92 -4.01 15.13
C LEU A 52 0.72 -3.52 16.56
N LEU A 53 -0.19 -2.55 16.75
CA LEU A 53 -0.48 -2.01 18.09
C LEU A 53 -1.20 -3.02 18.98
N ASP A 54 -1.96 -3.94 18.39
CA ASP A 54 -2.67 -4.99 19.12
C ASP A 54 -1.77 -6.18 19.49
N ALA A 55 -0.53 -6.21 19.03
CA ALA A 55 0.40 -7.29 19.37
C ALA A 55 0.70 -7.29 20.86
N GLU A 56 0.79 -8.49 21.43
CA GLU A 56 1.01 -8.66 22.89
C GLU A 56 2.34 -8.08 23.37
N ASP A 57 3.36 -8.13 22.51
CA ASP A 57 4.71 -7.68 22.82
C ASP A 57 5.36 -7.14 21.56
N ASP A 58 5.90 -5.93 21.63
CA ASP A 58 6.55 -5.28 20.48
C ASP A 58 7.89 -5.92 20.10
N LYS A 59 8.40 -6.84 20.90
CA LYS A 59 9.59 -7.63 20.61
C LYS A 59 9.29 -8.84 19.71
N LEU A 60 8.01 -9.18 19.53
CA LEU A 60 7.61 -10.27 18.64
C LEU A 60 8.02 -9.97 17.20
N ASN A 61 8.30 -11.02 16.44
CA ASN A 61 8.58 -10.90 15.02
C ASN A 61 7.28 -10.78 14.22
N ILE A 62 7.36 -10.11 13.09
CA ILE A 62 6.21 -9.89 12.20
C ILE A 62 5.54 -11.21 11.78
N GLU A 63 6.31 -12.29 11.65
CA GLU A 63 5.77 -13.58 11.21
C GLU A 63 4.67 -14.13 12.12
N VAL A 64 4.65 -13.77 13.41
CA VAL A 64 3.57 -14.22 14.31
C VAL A 64 2.23 -13.59 13.98
N LEU A 65 2.23 -12.51 13.20
CA LEU A 65 1.03 -11.80 12.75
C LEU A 65 0.62 -12.17 11.32
N GLN A 66 1.24 -13.17 10.73
CA GLN A 66 1.09 -13.50 9.31
C GLN A 66 -0.37 -13.74 8.90
N LYS A 67 -1.18 -14.30 9.79
CA LYS A 67 -2.61 -14.53 9.51
C LYS A 67 -3.41 -13.24 9.36
N HIS A 68 -2.86 -12.11 9.80
CA HIS A 68 -3.51 -10.79 9.69
C HIS A 68 -3.04 -10.01 8.46
N PHE A 69 -2.11 -10.55 7.68
CA PHE A 69 -1.62 -9.85 6.49
C PHE A 69 -2.73 -9.68 5.46
N ILE A 70 -2.78 -8.50 4.85
CA ILE A 70 -3.82 -8.10 3.90
C ILE A 70 -3.28 -8.27 2.48
N GLN A 71 -4.04 -8.99 1.64
CA GLN A 71 -3.63 -9.28 0.26
C GLN A 71 -4.14 -8.18 -0.68
N ALA A 72 -3.61 -6.99 -0.56
CA ALA A 72 -4.08 -5.80 -1.27
C ALA A 72 -3.25 -5.43 -2.50
N ALA A 73 -2.49 -6.35 -3.05
CA ALA A 73 -1.60 -6.06 -4.17
C ALA A 73 -2.34 -5.89 -5.49
N VAL A 74 -1.80 -5.02 -6.35
CA VAL A 74 -2.27 -4.85 -7.74
C VAL A 74 -1.16 -5.27 -8.69
N LYS A 75 -1.53 -5.60 -9.93
CA LYS A 75 -0.57 -6.02 -10.96
C LYS A 75 0.17 -4.82 -11.53
N ASP A 76 1.42 -5.04 -11.97
CA ASP A 76 2.28 -4.01 -12.54
C ASP A 76 1.78 -3.48 -13.88
N ASN A 77 0.99 -4.25 -14.62
CA ASN A 77 0.41 -3.87 -15.89
C ASN A 77 -1.03 -3.32 -15.78
N GLY A 78 -1.49 -3.08 -14.54
CA GLY A 78 -2.84 -2.56 -14.31
C GLY A 78 -2.96 -1.06 -14.54
N HIS A 79 -4.20 -0.60 -14.69
CA HIS A 79 -4.51 0.83 -14.79
C HIS A 79 -4.43 1.47 -13.40
N PHE A 80 -4.06 2.75 -13.33
CA PHE A 80 -3.91 3.44 -12.04
C PHE A 80 -5.19 3.40 -11.18
N LEU A 81 -6.37 3.36 -11.78
CA LEU A 81 -7.62 3.26 -11.02
C LEU A 81 -7.74 1.96 -10.22
N THR A 82 -7.06 0.90 -10.66
CA THR A 82 -7.00 -0.35 -9.89
C THR A 82 -6.34 -0.11 -8.53
N ALA A 83 -5.29 0.71 -8.49
CA ALA A 83 -4.63 1.07 -7.24
C ALA A 83 -5.54 1.93 -6.36
N VAL A 84 -6.28 2.87 -6.95
CA VAL A 84 -7.25 3.68 -6.20
C VAL A 84 -8.32 2.79 -5.58
N ASN A 85 -8.84 1.84 -6.35
CA ASN A 85 -9.86 0.91 -5.86
C ASN A 85 -9.34 0.07 -4.70
N ALA A 86 -8.10 -0.44 -4.81
CA ALA A 86 -7.49 -1.23 -3.73
C ALA A 86 -7.29 -0.38 -2.47
N SER A 87 -6.85 0.86 -2.62
CA SER A 87 -6.68 1.79 -1.50
C SER A 87 -7.98 1.99 -0.73
N ILE A 88 -9.09 2.14 -1.43
CA ILE A 88 -10.41 2.33 -0.83
C ILE A 88 -10.90 1.03 -0.19
N GLN A 89 -10.84 -0.05 -0.93
CA GLN A 89 -11.35 -1.35 -0.46
C GLN A 89 -10.65 -1.83 0.80
N PHE A 90 -9.33 -1.68 0.86
CA PHE A 90 -8.52 -2.16 1.99
C PHE A 90 -8.15 -1.07 2.98
N GLU A 91 -8.66 0.15 2.78
CA GLU A 91 -8.42 1.29 3.67
C GLU A 91 -6.93 1.53 3.94
N THR A 92 -6.14 1.50 2.88
CA THR A 92 -4.69 1.67 2.96
C THR A 92 -4.21 2.87 2.13
N SER A 93 -3.24 3.60 2.65
CA SER A 93 -2.58 4.70 1.92
C SER A 93 -1.46 4.22 1.02
N VAL A 94 -1.04 2.95 1.15
CA VAL A 94 0.00 2.34 0.32
C VAL A 94 -0.58 1.10 -0.34
N VAL A 95 -0.32 0.95 -1.65
CA VAL A 95 -0.81 -0.19 -2.43
C VAL A 95 0.37 -0.91 -3.04
N PRO A 96 0.63 -2.17 -2.67
CA PRO A 96 1.72 -2.93 -3.25
C PRO A 96 1.46 -3.26 -4.72
N VAL A 97 2.54 -3.29 -5.50
CA VAL A 97 2.53 -3.68 -6.90
C VAL A 97 3.33 -4.96 -7.04
N ILE A 98 2.75 -5.96 -7.68
CA ILE A 98 3.39 -7.26 -7.93
C ILE A 98 3.40 -7.56 -9.43
N ASN A 99 4.36 -8.38 -9.86
CA ASN A 99 4.38 -8.89 -11.22
C ASN A 99 3.52 -10.17 -11.33
N GLU A 100 3.54 -10.81 -12.48
CA GLU A 100 2.77 -12.03 -12.73
C GLU A 100 3.18 -13.19 -11.83
N ASP A 101 4.42 -13.21 -11.37
CA ASP A 101 4.95 -14.27 -10.50
C ASP A 101 4.69 -14.00 -9.02
N GLY A 102 4.01 -12.91 -8.68
CA GLY A 102 3.76 -12.53 -7.30
C GLY A 102 4.95 -11.84 -6.62
N GLU A 103 5.95 -11.46 -7.40
CA GLU A 103 7.11 -10.77 -6.85
C GLU A 103 6.81 -9.30 -6.59
N PHE A 104 7.35 -8.81 -5.48
CA PHE A 104 7.15 -7.43 -5.06
C PHE A 104 7.93 -6.46 -5.94
N MET A 105 7.24 -5.51 -6.55
CA MET A 105 7.83 -4.51 -7.43
C MET A 105 8.02 -3.15 -6.73
N GLY A 106 7.30 -2.90 -5.66
CA GLY A 106 7.28 -1.64 -4.95
C GLY A 106 5.87 -1.30 -4.49
N VAL A 107 5.67 -0.07 -4.03
CA VAL A 107 4.33 0.39 -3.63
C VAL A 107 3.96 1.68 -4.33
N ILE A 108 2.67 1.90 -4.47
CA ILE A 108 2.10 3.19 -4.88
C ILE A 108 1.54 3.84 -3.62
N THR A 109 1.92 5.09 -3.34
CA THR A 109 1.26 5.85 -2.28
C THR A 109 0.16 6.71 -2.91
N MET A 110 -0.96 6.83 -2.23
CA MET A 110 -2.06 7.66 -2.73
C MET A 110 -1.66 9.12 -2.82
N ASN A 111 -0.79 9.57 -1.91
CA ASN A 111 -0.26 10.93 -1.94
C ASN A 111 0.53 11.20 -3.23
N ASP A 112 1.42 10.28 -3.61
CA ASP A 112 2.21 10.42 -4.85
C ASP A 112 1.32 10.33 -6.10
N LEU A 113 0.32 9.47 -6.06
CA LEU A 113 -0.63 9.36 -7.16
C LEU A 113 -1.35 10.68 -7.41
N LEU A 114 -1.86 11.32 -6.36
CA LEU A 114 -2.53 12.61 -6.47
C LEU A 114 -1.60 13.70 -6.99
N LYS A 115 -0.34 13.71 -6.55
CA LYS A 115 0.67 14.65 -7.05
C LYS A 115 0.94 14.45 -8.54
N SER A 116 1.11 13.20 -8.97
CA SER A 116 1.38 12.88 -10.38
C SER A 116 0.23 13.31 -11.27
N LEU A 117 -1.00 13.06 -10.86
CA LEU A 117 -2.18 13.47 -11.62
C LEU A 117 -2.34 14.98 -11.65
N GLY A 118 -2.06 15.66 -10.54
CA GLY A 118 -2.12 17.12 -10.46
C GLY A 118 -1.13 17.80 -11.39
N ASN A 119 0.05 17.24 -11.58
CA ASN A 119 1.07 17.78 -12.48
C ASN A 119 0.75 17.53 -13.96
N PHE A 120 -0.12 16.58 -14.26
CA PHE A 120 -0.40 16.16 -15.63
C PHE A 120 -1.37 17.07 -16.37
N ALA A 121 -2.43 17.56 -15.75
CA ALA A 121 -3.48 18.30 -16.46
C ALA A 121 -4.15 19.42 -15.67
N GLY A 122 -3.52 19.90 -14.62
CA GLY A 122 -4.10 20.93 -13.75
C GLY A 122 -4.85 20.32 -12.57
N ALA A 123 -4.42 20.70 -11.37
CA ALA A 123 -4.79 20.01 -10.13
C ALA A 123 -6.29 19.96 -9.86
N ASN A 124 -7.04 21.03 -10.22
CA ASN A 124 -8.45 21.12 -9.85
C ASN A 124 -9.36 20.17 -10.63
N GLU A 125 -9.08 19.99 -11.92
CA GLU A 125 -9.88 19.11 -12.77
C GLU A 125 -9.66 17.63 -12.43
N ILE A 126 -8.42 17.25 -12.27
CA ILE A 126 -8.06 15.85 -11.98
C ILE A 126 -8.49 15.49 -10.56
N GLY A 127 -8.31 16.39 -9.61
CA GLY A 127 -8.78 16.18 -8.24
C GLY A 127 -10.28 15.91 -8.20
N GLY A 128 -11.07 16.66 -8.98
CA GLY A 128 -12.50 16.44 -9.10
C GLY A 128 -12.86 15.08 -9.69
N ILE A 129 -12.16 14.65 -10.73
CA ILE A 129 -12.39 13.34 -11.37
C ILE A 129 -12.09 12.22 -10.38
N ILE A 130 -11.00 12.30 -9.65
CA ILE A 130 -10.63 11.27 -8.68
C ILE A 130 -11.67 11.18 -7.55
N VAL A 131 -12.11 12.32 -7.02
CA VAL A 131 -13.12 12.34 -5.98
C VAL A 131 -14.42 11.68 -6.45
N LEU A 132 -14.85 11.98 -7.68
CA LEU A 132 -16.05 11.36 -8.25
C LEU A 132 -15.90 9.84 -8.39
N GLU A 133 -14.76 9.36 -8.85
CA GLU A 133 -14.50 7.93 -8.98
C GLU A 133 -14.47 7.25 -7.59
N MET A 134 -13.88 7.87 -6.61
CA MET A 134 -13.85 7.35 -5.25
C MET A 134 -15.25 7.23 -4.66
N GLU A 135 -16.09 8.26 -4.83
CA GLU A 135 -17.48 8.24 -4.39
C GLU A 135 -18.27 7.13 -5.08
N ARG A 136 -18.11 6.98 -6.39
CA ARG A 136 -18.77 5.94 -7.17
C ARG A 136 -18.43 4.55 -6.64
N ILE A 137 -17.18 4.30 -6.34
CA ILE A 137 -16.71 3.02 -5.84
C ILE A 137 -17.30 2.71 -4.46
N GLN A 138 -17.35 3.70 -3.57
CA GLN A 138 -17.95 3.54 -2.24
C GLN A 138 -19.43 3.17 -2.33
N PHE A 139 -20.15 3.74 -3.27
CA PHE A 139 -21.58 3.45 -3.46
C PHE A 139 -21.81 2.11 -4.16
N ALA A 140 -20.83 1.59 -4.89
CA ALA A 140 -20.93 0.31 -5.58
C ALA A 140 -20.69 -0.89 -4.66
N ILE A 141 -20.14 -0.67 -3.49
CA ILE A 141 -19.88 -1.69 -2.49
C ILE A 141 -21.03 -1.76 -1.51
#